data_d1f2c40ea77c7ff27675ab96ce13d46c
#
_entry.id   d1f2c40ea77c7ff27675ab96ce13d46c
#
_cell.length_a   1.000
_cell.length_b   1.000
_cell.length_c   1.000
_cell.angle_alpha   90.00
_cell.angle_beta   90.00
_cell.angle_gamma   90.00
#
_symmetry.space_group_name_H-M   'P 1'
#
loop_
_entity.id
_entity.type
_entity.pdbx_description
1 polymer ?
#
loop_
_entity_poly.entity_id
_entity_poly.type
_entity_poly.pdbx_seq_one_letter_code
_entity_poly.pdbx_strand_id
1 'polypeptide(L)'
;MDDLRGRRLAIHPPRTAPGCFARIVLRRHGLDPDRDLQCVVRAPGDYQMDLRGLRDGSIDAAYVGSTLAPEQVAGEEGFSVLSWVGDHFQIPTVGIAVDPTRIPLDNPALQALVRANQRALLTIAEQPQLAVDYIASFLGRLTRDEVQRYYERYIGPYFTSDGRVDLNVAQQAVDAVATELGVAAASVDQMYQPAL
;
A
#
# COMPACT_ATOMS: atom_id res chain seq x y z
N MET A 1 19.16 -7.66 1.40
CA MET A 1 18.89 -6.81 0.22
C MET A 1 20.01 -6.88 -0.83
N ASP A 2 21.28 -6.91 -0.44
CA ASP A 2 22.40 -6.98 -1.41
C ASP A 2 22.32 -8.21 -2.34
N ASP A 3 21.78 -9.32 -1.87
CA ASP A 3 21.57 -10.54 -2.66
C ASP A 3 20.62 -10.35 -3.86
N LEU A 4 19.94 -9.21 -3.94
CA LEU A 4 19.11 -8.86 -5.10
C LEU A 4 19.90 -8.36 -6.30
N ARG A 5 21.19 -8.02 -6.15
CA ARG A 5 22.03 -7.55 -7.28
C ARG A 5 22.07 -8.59 -8.40
N GLY A 6 21.74 -8.14 -9.61
CA GLY A 6 21.66 -9.00 -10.80
C GLY A 6 20.45 -9.92 -10.86
N ARG A 7 19.56 -9.89 -9.86
CA ARG A 7 18.37 -10.76 -9.79
C ARG A 7 17.19 -10.15 -10.55
N ARG A 8 16.25 -11.02 -10.90
CA ARG A 8 14.98 -10.67 -11.55
C ARG A 8 13.95 -10.34 -10.48
N LEU A 9 13.53 -9.07 -10.44
CA LEU A 9 12.54 -8.57 -9.49
C LEU A 9 11.25 -8.20 -10.24
N ALA A 10 10.14 -8.89 -9.92
CA ALA A 10 8.83 -8.45 -10.38
C ALA A 10 8.38 -7.20 -9.60
N ILE A 11 8.04 -6.16 -10.34
CA ILE A 11 7.72 -4.84 -9.81
C ILE A 11 6.56 -4.23 -10.58
N HIS A 12 5.79 -3.38 -9.92
CA HIS A 12 4.78 -2.56 -10.59
C HIS A 12 5.43 -1.49 -11.51
N PRO A 13 4.67 -0.97 -12.50
CA PRO A 13 5.15 0.12 -13.34
C PRO A 13 5.70 1.28 -12.50
N PRO A 14 6.83 1.89 -12.87
CA PRO A 14 7.55 2.88 -12.03
C PRO A 14 6.74 4.10 -11.59
N ARG A 15 5.72 4.48 -12.38
CA ARG A 15 4.84 5.62 -12.09
C ARG A 15 3.57 5.27 -11.32
N THR A 16 3.43 4.03 -10.88
CA THR A 16 2.37 3.62 -9.94
C THR A 16 2.86 3.74 -8.50
N ALA A 17 1.95 3.93 -7.55
CA ALA A 17 2.32 4.02 -6.14
C ALA A 17 3.18 2.82 -5.68
N PRO A 18 2.76 1.54 -5.89
CA PRO A 18 3.58 0.40 -5.46
C PRO A 18 4.92 0.30 -6.20
N GLY A 19 4.97 0.68 -7.49
CA GLY A 19 6.23 0.70 -8.24
C GLY A 19 7.21 1.74 -7.70
N CYS A 20 6.71 2.95 -7.44
CA CYS A 20 7.50 4.02 -6.84
C CYS A 20 8.02 3.64 -5.44
N PHE A 21 7.15 3.07 -4.58
CA PHE A 21 7.55 2.66 -3.23
C PHE A 21 8.63 1.58 -3.23
N ALA A 22 8.51 0.57 -4.07
CA ALA A 22 9.53 -0.45 -4.22
C ALA A 22 10.88 0.15 -4.62
N ARG A 23 10.89 1.08 -5.58
CA ARG A 23 12.10 1.76 -6.05
C ARG A 23 12.75 2.61 -4.96
N ILE A 24 11.94 3.36 -4.20
CA ILE A 24 12.42 4.14 -3.04
C ILE A 24 13.09 3.23 -2.00
N VAL A 25 12.47 2.10 -1.67
CA VAL A 25 13.06 1.13 -0.72
C VAL A 25 14.38 0.57 -1.25
N LEU A 26 14.44 0.16 -2.51
CA LEU A 26 15.68 -0.34 -3.13
C LEU A 26 16.80 0.71 -3.06
N ARG A 27 16.52 1.97 -3.42
CA ARG A 27 17.51 3.05 -3.35
C ARG A 27 17.98 3.33 -1.94
N ARG A 28 17.12 3.23 -0.93
CA ARG A 28 17.49 3.36 0.48
C ARG A 28 18.46 2.25 0.94
N HIS A 29 18.42 1.11 0.29
CA HIS A 29 19.39 0.01 0.49
C HIS A 29 20.60 0.08 -0.45
N GLY A 30 20.82 1.18 -1.15
CA GLY A 30 21.95 1.37 -2.05
C GLY A 30 21.86 0.56 -3.35
N LEU A 31 20.66 0.14 -3.74
CA LEU A 31 20.38 -0.55 -5.00
C LEU A 31 19.75 0.41 -6.00
N ASP A 32 20.34 0.55 -7.17
CA ASP A 32 19.70 1.23 -8.29
C ASP A 32 18.82 0.25 -9.05
N PRO A 33 17.47 0.41 -9.01
CA PRO A 33 16.57 -0.54 -9.67
C PRO A 33 16.73 -0.61 -11.19
N ASP A 34 17.35 0.39 -11.81
CA ASP A 34 17.56 0.44 -13.26
C ASP A 34 18.92 -0.13 -13.69
N ARG A 35 19.85 -0.31 -12.75
CA ARG A 35 21.23 -0.76 -13.03
C ARG A 35 21.62 -2.05 -12.33
N ASP A 36 21.14 -2.21 -11.09
CA ASP A 36 21.57 -3.29 -10.20
C ASP A 36 20.64 -4.52 -10.26
N LEU A 37 19.45 -4.37 -10.87
CA LEU A 37 18.43 -5.42 -10.95
C LEU A 37 17.90 -5.60 -12.38
N GLN A 38 17.30 -6.77 -12.61
CA GLN A 38 16.51 -7.03 -13.82
C GLN A 38 15.03 -6.88 -13.45
N CYS A 39 14.51 -5.65 -13.56
CA CYS A 39 13.11 -5.38 -13.23
C CYS A 39 12.16 -5.97 -14.27
N VAL A 40 11.31 -6.88 -13.84
CA VAL A 40 10.20 -7.46 -14.64
C VAL A 40 8.93 -6.70 -14.27
N VAL A 41 8.46 -5.86 -15.20
CA VAL A 41 7.27 -5.05 -14.94
C VAL A 41 6.02 -5.89 -15.09
N ARG A 42 5.22 -5.96 -14.03
CA ARG A 42 3.96 -6.70 -14.01
C ARG A 42 2.91 -6.08 -14.94
N ALA A 43 2.24 -6.95 -15.71
CA ALA A 43 1.10 -6.53 -16.51
C ALA A 43 -0.08 -6.08 -15.61
N PRO A 44 -0.83 -5.05 -16.01
CA PRO A 44 -2.03 -4.64 -15.28
C PRO A 44 -3.04 -5.78 -15.13
N GLY A 45 -3.62 -5.93 -13.95
CA GLY A 45 -4.68 -6.90 -13.68
C GLY A 45 -4.21 -8.33 -13.35
N ASP A 46 -2.95 -8.68 -13.54
CA ASP A 46 -2.43 -10.00 -13.17
C ASP A 46 -1.78 -10.01 -11.79
N TYR A 47 -2.60 -10.07 -10.76
CA TYR A 47 -2.15 -10.09 -9.36
C TYR A 47 -1.51 -11.42 -8.92
N GLN A 48 -1.61 -12.47 -9.73
CA GLN A 48 -1.02 -13.78 -9.44
C GLN A 48 0.30 -14.02 -10.20
N MET A 49 0.67 -13.13 -11.11
CA MET A 49 1.88 -13.27 -11.92
C MET A 49 3.13 -13.42 -11.04
N ASP A 50 3.22 -12.62 -9.99
CA ASP A 50 4.38 -12.58 -9.10
C ASP A 50 4.59 -13.93 -8.40
N LEU A 51 3.52 -14.53 -7.86
CA LEU A 51 3.59 -15.83 -7.20
C LEU A 51 3.89 -16.97 -8.16
N ARG A 52 3.29 -16.95 -9.37
CA ARG A 52 3.63 -17.95 -10.40
C ARG A 52 5.10 -17.86 -10.79
N GLY A 53 5.60 -16.65 -11.03
CA GLY A 53 7.00 -16.44 -11.42
C GLY A 53 8.01 -16.84 -10.35
N LEU A 54 7.67 -16.67 -9.06
CA LEU A 54 8.48 -17.18 -7.95
C LEU A 54 8.49 -18.71 -7.93
N ARG A 55 7.33 -19.37 -8.14
CA ARG A 55 7.19 -20.82 -8.13
C ARG A 55 7.93 -21.50 -9.28
N ASP A 56 7.84 -20.95 -10.48
CA ASP A 56 8.47 -21.49 -11.69
C ASP A 56 9.92 -21.03 -11.88
N GLY A 57 10.40 -20.16 -11.01
CA GLY A 57 11.76 -19.62 -11.05
C GLY A 57 12.00 -18.63 -12.19
N SER A 58 10.96 -18.09 -12.84
CA SER A 58 11.11 -17.03 -13.86
C SER A 58 11.47 -15.67 -13.26
N ILE A 59 11.20 -15.46 -11.98
CA ILE A 59 11.66 -14.31 -11.16
C ILE A 59 12.29 -14.81 -9.87
N ASP A 60 13.16 -14.01 -9.29
CA ASP A 60 13.89 -14.34 -8.06
C ASP A 60 13.29 -13.64 -6.82
N ALA A 61 12.62 -12.52 -7.04
CA ALA A 61 11.92 -11.75 -6.00
C ALA A 61 10.69 -11.01 -6.59
N ALA A 62 9.77 -10.62 -5.73
CA ALA A 62 8.57 -9.89 -6.14
C ALA A 62 8.15 -8.85 -5.11
N TYR A 63 7.62 -7.72 -5.58
CA TYR A 63 6.86 -6.79 -4.75
C TYR A 63 5.42 -7.31 -4.64
N VAL A 64 5.02 -7.69 -3.44
CA VAL A 64 3.71 -8.29 -3.18
C VAL A 64 2.88 -7.34 -2.29
N GLY A 65 1.62 -7.12 -2.67
CA GLY A 65 0.69 -6.35 -1.84
C GLY A 65 0.22 -7.12 -0.62
N SER A 66 -0.09 -6.41 0.47
CA SER A 66 -0.56 -6.99 1.74
C SER A 66 -1.82 -7.87 1.58
N THR A 67 -2.67 -7.57 0.59
CA THR A 67 -3.90 -8.34 0.31
C THR A 67 -3.65 -9.80 -0.12
N LEU A 68 -2.41 -10.15 -0.45
CA LEU A 68 -2.01 -11.51 -0.78
C LEU A 68 -1.48 -12.28 0.45
N ALA A 69 -1.57 -11.71 1.64
CA ALA A 69 -1.06 -12.29 2.89
C ALA A 69 0.38 -12.84 2.73
N PRO A 70 1.37 -11.97 2.40
CA PRO A 70 2.69 -12.42 1.93
C PRO A 70 3.45 -13.29 2.95
N GLU A 71 3.24 -13.09 4.25
CA GLU A 71 3.87 -13.95 5.27
C GLU A 71 3.34 -15.38 5.23
N GLN A 72 2.03 -15.53 5.01
CA GLN A 72 1.41 -16.86 4.92
C GLN A 72 1.89 -17.58 3.66
N VAL A 73 1.82 -16.90 2.52
CA VAL A 73 2.29 -17.46 1.23
C VAL A 73 3.77 -17.80 1.30
N ALA A 74 4.60 -16.94 1.90
CA ALA A 74 6.01 -17.20 2.10
C ALA A 74 6.23 -18.45 2.94
N GLY A 75 5.51 -18.60 4.05
CA GLY A 75 5.63 -19.77 4.94
C GLY A 75 5.18 -21.07 4.29
N GLU A 76 4.07 -21.05 3.55
CA GLU A 76 3.52 -22.24 2.88
C GLU A 76 4.38 -22.70 1.69
N GLU A 77 5.03 -21.78 0.99
CA GLU A 77 5.75 -22.06 -0.26
C GLU A 77 7.28 -22.01 -0.14
N GLY A 78 7.78 -21.83 1.08
CA GLY A 78 9.23 -21.79 1.34
C GLY A 78 9.92 -20.50 0.87
N PHE A 79 9.16 -19.41 0.67
CA PHE A 79 9.69 -18.08 0.41
C PHE A 79 9.95 -17.34 1.72
N SER A 80 10.64 -16.22 1.64
CA SER A 80 10.88 -15.32 2.77
C SER A 80 10.56 -13.87 2.41
N VAL A 81 10.02 -13.14 3.39
CA VAL A 81 9.84 -11.70 3.26
C VAL A 81 11.18 -11.02 3.51
N LEU A 82 11.66 -10.27 2.53
CA LEU A 82 12.96 -9.57 2.60
C LEU A 82 12.85 -8.22 3.32
N SER A 83 11.74 -7.50 3.11
CA SER A 83 11.53 -6.17 3.67
C SER A 83 10.09 -5.73 3.53
N TRP A 84 9.66 -4.84 4.43
CA TRP A 84 8.37 -4.16 4.37
C TRP A 84 8.55 -2.69 4.01
N VAL A 85 7.70 -2.14 3.15
CA VAL A 85 7.72 -0.71 2.82
C VAL A 85 7.54 0.13 4.08
N GLY A 86 6.63 -0.27 4.96
CA GLY A 86 6.33 0.43 6.22
C GLY A 86 7.50 0.54 7.20
N ASP A 87 8.50 -0.36 7.11
CA ASP A 87 9.72 -0.28 7.92
C ASP A 87 10.66 0.86 7.46
N HIS A 88 10.45 1.39 6.25
CA HIS A 88 11.31 2.41 5.66
C HIS A 88 10.68 3.79 5.65
N PHE A 89 9.39 3.89 5.40
CA PHE A 89 8.65 5.15 5.46
C PHE A 89 7.14 4.91 5.54
N GLN A 90 6.47 5.84 6.18
CA GLN A 90 5.02 5.86 6.27
C GLN A 90 4.43 6.68 5.14
N ILE A 91 3.25 6.29 4.68
CA ILE A 91 2.51 6.97 3.62
C ILE A 91 1.01 6.95 3.94
N PRO A 92 0.26 7.98 3.61
CA PRO A 92 -1.19 7.88 3.49
C PRO A 92 -1.52 7.00 2.28
N THR A 93 -2.15 5.85 2.50
CA THR A 93 -2.34 4.86 1.42
C THR A 93 -3.67 5.00 0.71
N VAL A 94 -4.72 5.40 1.42
CA VAL A 94 -6.09 5.45 0.88
C VAL A 94 -6.78 6.71 1.35
N GLY A 95 -7.53 7.35 0.46
CA GLY A 95 -8.32 8.54 0.76
C GLY A 95 -9.44 8.74 -0.26
N ILE A 96 -10.34 9.66 0.05
CA ILE A 96 -11.39 10.11 -0.87
C ILE A 96 -10.83 11.33 -1.62
N ALA A 97 -10.74 11.26 -2.94
CA ALA A 97 -10.34 12.37 -3.79
C ALA A 97 -11.57 12.94 -4.52
N VAL A 98 -11.69 14.26 -4.52
CA VAL A 98 -12.75 14.96 -5.25
C VAL A 98 -12.15 16.11 -6.08
N ASP A 99 -12.77 16.42 -7.18
CA ASP A 99 -12.51 17.65 -7.94
C ASP A 99 -13.43 18.76 -7.38
N PRO A 100 -12.91 19.77 -6.67
CA PRO A 100 -13.74 20.78 -6.05
C PRO A 100 -14.43 21.71 -7.06
N THR A 101 -14.01 21.72 -8.32
CA THR A 101 -14.70 22.45 -9.39
C THR A 101 -15.99 21.77 -9.83
N ARG A 102 -16.10 20.46 -9.62
CA ARG A 102 -17.26 19.63 -9.97
C ARG A 102 -18.13 19.28 -8.77
N ILE A 103 -17.51 19.06 -7.62
CA ILE A 103 -18.18 18.73 -6.37
C ILE A 103 -17.67 19.71 -5.31
N PRO A 104 -18.41 20.78 -5.02
CA PRO A 104 -18.03 21.74 -3.97
C PRO A 104 -17.82 21.02 -2.62
N LEU A 105 -16.86 21.49 -1.82
CA LEU A 105 -16.51 20.87 -0.54
C LEU A 105 -17.64 20.91 0.49
N ASP A 106 -18.56 21.88 0.36
CA ASP A 106 -19.77 22.00 1.18
C ASP A 106 -20.94 21.16 0.66
N ASN A 107 -20.76 20.37 -0.39
CA ASN A 107 -21.81 19.50 -0.93
C ASN A 107 -22.32 18.52 0.14
N PRO A 108 -23.65 18.51 0.43
CA PRO A 108 -24.20 17.66 1.49
C PRO A 108 -23.94 16.16 1.31
N ALA A 109 -23.88 15.68 0.06
CA ALA A 109 -23.60 14.27 -0.22
C ALA A 109 -22.13 13.93 0.09
N LEU A 110 -21.18 14.83 -0.26
CA LEU A 110 -19.77 14.68 0.10
C LEU A 110 -19.61 14.66 1.63
N GLN A 111 -20.23 15.58 2.32
CA GLN A 111 -20.23 15.65 3.78
C GLN A 111 -20.81 14.39 4.42
N ALA A 112 -21.89 13.84 3.85
CA ALA A 112 -22.49 12.59 4.32
C ALA A 112 -21.55 11.40 4.10
N LEU A 113 -20.86 11.33 2.94
CA LEU A 113 -19.87 10.30 2.64
C LEU A 113 -18.68 10.34 3.61
N VAL A 114 -18.15 11.53 3.89
CA VAL A 114 -17.04 11.70 4.86
C VAL A 114 -17.46 11.22 6.23
N ARG A 115 -18.65 11.65 6.73
CA ARG A 115 -19.18 11.18 8.03
C ARG A 115 -19.40 9.67 8.06
N ALA A 116 -19.86 9.07 6.96
CA ALA A 116 -20.03 7.61 6.88
C ALA A 116 -18.70 6.89 6.98
N ASN A 117 -17.67 7.41 6.27
CA ASN A 117 -16.33 6.87 6.30
C ASN A 117 -15.70 6.98 7.70
N GLN A 118 -15.84 8.12 8.36
CA GLN A 118 -15.37 8.30 9.74
C GLN A 118 -16.03 7.32 10.72
N ARG A 119 -17.36 7.11 10.61
CA ARG A 119 -18.05 6.08 11.42
C ARG A 119 -17.53 4.67 11.13
N ALA A 120 -17.25 4.35 9.87
CA ALA A 120 -16.67 3.05 9.52
C ALA A 120 -15.27 2.85 10.12
N LEU A 121 -14.41 3.87 10.04
CA LEU A 121 -13.08 3.84 10.66
C LEU A 121 -13.14 3.69 12.18
N LEU A 122 -14.06 4.40 12.83
CA LEU A 122 -14.29 4.27 14.27
C LEU A 122 -14.77 2.84 14.61
N THR A 123 -15.70 2.29 13.82
CA THR A 123 -16.15 0.89 14.00
C THR A 123 -15.01 -0.10 13.83
N ILE A 124 -14.14 0.09 12.85
CA ILE A 124 -12.95 -0.75 12.65
C ILE A 124 -12.05 -0.74 13.89
N ALA A 125 -11.86 0.43 14.51
CA ALA A 125 -11.02 0.58 15.69
C ALA A 125 -11.67 0.02 16.97
N GLU A 126 -12.96 0.29 17.19
CA GLU A 126 -13.66 -0.04 18.44
C GLU A 126 -14.25 -1.45 18.44
N GLN A 127 -14.55 -2.01 17.27
CA GLN A 127 -15.20 -3.31 17.11
C GLN A 127 -14.42 -4.22 16.17
N PRO A 128 -13.17 -4.61 16.52
CA PRO A 128 -12.30 -5.37 15.63
C PRO A 128 -12.90 -6.69 15.15
N GLN A 129 -13.71 -7.36 15.99
CA GLN A 129 -14.35 -8.62 15.60
C GLN A 129 -15.41 -8.43 14.52
N LEU A 130 -16.18 -7.33 14.58
CA LEU A 130 -17.14 -6.98 13.55
C LEU A 130 -16.43 -6.66 12.22
N ALA A 131 -15.30 -5.95 12.27
CA ALA A 131 -14.50 -5.66 11.10
C ALA A 131 -13.93 -6.95 10.48
N VAL A 132 -13.41 -7.86 11.29
CA VAL A 132 -12.90 -9.17 10.85
C VAL A 132 -14.00 -10.00 10.19
N ASP A 133 -15.17 -10.11 10.82
CA ASP A 133 -16.30 -10.89 10.29
C ASP A 133 -16.81 -10.31 8.96
N TYR A 134 -16.89 -8.98 8.86
CA TYR A 134 -17.26 -8.30 7.62
C TYR A 134 -16.24 -8.56 6.50
N ILE A 135 -14.94 -8.41 6.76
CA ILE A 135 -13.88 -8.60 5.78
C ILE A 135 -13.85 -10.07 5.31
N ALA A 136 -13.97 -11.02 6.23
CA ALA A 136 -14.01 -12.44 5.89
C ALA A 136 -15.20 -12.77 4.96
N SER A 137 -16.38 -12.24 5.28
CA SER A 137 -17.57 -12.38 4.45
C SER A 137 -17.42 -11.71 3.08
N PHE A 138 -16.86 -10.50 3.05
CA PHE A 138 -16.70 -9.71 1.81
C PHE A 138 -15.67 -10.32 0.86
N LEU A 139 -14.52 -10.73 1.37
CA LEU A 139 -13.46 -11.32 0.54
C LEU A 139 -13.78 -12.76 0.11
N GLY A 140 -14.44 -13.54 0.95
CA GLY A 140 -14.91 -14.89 0.66
C GLY A 140 -13.85 -15.96 0.35
N ARG A 141 -12.58 -15.56 0.32
CA ARG A 141 -11.42 -16.41 -0.04
C ARG A 141 -10.46 -16.65 1.12
N LEU A 142 -10.61 -15.92 2.20
CA LEU A 142 -9.81 -16.04 3.42
C LEU A 142 -10.70 -16.57 4.53
N THR A 143 -10.15 -17.43 5.35
CA THR A 143 -10.79 -17.87 6.59
C THR A 143 -10.85 -16.71 7.58
N ARG A 144 -11.73 -16.83 8.58
CA ARG A 144 -11.84 -15.81 9.63
C ARG A 144 -10.51 -15.63 10.38
N ASP A 145 -9.78 -16.70 10.64
CA ASP A 145 -8.50 -16.65 11.35
C ASP A 145 -7.41 -15.97 10.51
N GLU A 146 -7.41 -16.16 9.19
CA GLU A 146 -6.52 -15.45 8.28
C GLU A 146 -6.83 -13.96 8.26
N VAL A 147 -8.12 -13.60 8.24
CA VAL A 147 -8.55 -12.19 8.31
C VAL A 147 -8.23 -11.58 9.67
N GLN A 148 -8.33 -12.34 10.77
CA GLN A 148 -7.91 -11.88 12.10
C GLN A 148 -6.43 -11.49 12.09
N ARG A 149 -5.54 -12.36 11.60
CA ARG A 149 -4.11 -12.06 11.48
C ARG A 149 -3.84 -10.87 10.54
N TYR A 150 -4.58 -10.79 9.45
CA TYR A 150 -4.51 -9.65 8.51
C TYR A 150 -4.92 -8.34 9.18
N TYR A 151 -6.00 -8.35 9.96
CA TYR A 151 -6.46 -7.19 10.72
C TYR A 151 -5.39 -6.73 11.73
N GLU A 152 -4.86 -7.64 12.53
CA GLU A 152 -3.85 -7.36 13.55
C GLU A 152 -2.55 -6.79 12.95
N ARG A 153 -2.18 -7.26 11.77
CA ARG A 153 -0.93 -6.87 11.11
C ARG A 153 -1.07 -5.60 10.29
N TYR A 154 -2.17 -5.41 9.55
CA TYR A 154 -2.24 -4.39 8.50
C TYR A 154 -3.36 -3.36 8.67
N ILE A 155 -4.34 -3.62 9.53
CA ILE A 155 -5.47 -2.70 9.70
C ILE A 155 -5.41 -2.02 11.06
N GLY A 156 -5.50 -2.77 12.14
CA GLY A 156 -5.58 -2.22 13.49
C GLY A 156 -4.49 -1.21 13.83
N PRO A 157 -3.20 -1.47 13.52
CA PRO A 157 -2.12 -0.54 13.82
C PRO A 157 -2.05 0.71 12.94
N TYR A 158 -2.68 0.70 11.75
CA TYR A 158 -2.41 1.72 10.72
C TYR A 158 -3.61 2.54 10.30
N PHE A 159 -4.84 2.06 10.50
CA PHE A 159 -6.03 2.82 10.17
C PHE A 159 -6.33 3.83 11.28
N THR A 160 -6.44 5.09 10.91
CA THR A 160 -6.83 6.15 11.85
C THR A 160 -8.31 6.07 12.14
N SER A 161 -8.73 6.26 13.41
CA SER A 161 -10.14 6.18 13.80
C SER A 161 -10.97 7.39 13.36
N ASP A 162 -10.30 8.52 13.07
CA ASP A 162 -10.93 9.78 12.68
C ASP A 162 -10.77 10.12 11.19
N GLY A 163 -10.00 9.31 10.44
CA GLY A 163 -9.73 9.53 9.02
C GLY A 163 -8.82 10.71 8.71
N ARG A 164 -8.15 11.28 9.72
CA ARG A 164 -7.22 12.39 9.52
C ARG A 164 -5.88 11.90 9.04
N VAL A 165 -5.25 12.74 8.23
CA VAL A 165 -3.89 12.55 7.72
C VAL A 165 -2.92 13.36 8.57
N ASP A 166 -1.82 12.75 8.98
CA ASP A 166 -0.66 13.49 9.47
C ASP A 166 0.01 14.18 8.29
N LEU A 167 -0.09 15.51 8.23
CA LEU A 167 0.42 16.32 7.12
C LEU A 167 1.96 16.25 7.01
N ASN A 168 2.68 16.02 8.11
CA ASN A 168 4.13 15.85 8.06
C ASN A 168 4.49 14.52 7.39
N VAL A 169 3.79 13.44 7.76
CA VAL A 169 3.95 12.13 7.11
C VAL A 169 3.58 12.22 5.63
N ALA A 170 2.50 12.90 5.31
CA ALA A 170 2.06 13.11 3.93
C ALA A 170 3.09 13.90 3.12
N GLN A 171 3.66 14.99 3.67
CA GLN A 171 4.69 15.78 2.96
C GLN A 171 5.96 14.95 2.73
N GLN A 172 6.43 14.20 3.72
CA GLN A 172 7.59 13.32 3.55
C GLN A 172 7.35 12.26 2.46
N ALA A 173 6.15 11.73 2.35
CA ALA A 173 5.78 10.79 1.29
C ALA A 173 5.78 11.47 -0.08
N VAL A 174 5.19 12.66 -0.20
CA VAL A 174 5.20 13.46 -1.43
C VAL A 174 6.62 13.78 -1.88
N ASP A 175 7.48 14.22 -0.95
CA ASP A 175 8.88 14.56 -1.25
C ASP A 175 9.68 13.34 -1.73
N ALA A 176 9.49 12.19 -1.09
CA ALA A 176 10.15 10.94 -1.49
C ALA A 176 9.71 10.48 -2.88
N VAL A 177 8.40 10.55 -3.17
CA VAL A 177 7.84 10.19 -4.48
C VAL A 177 8.29 11.18 -5.56
N ALA A 178 8.26 12.48 -5.27
CA ALA A 178 8.71 13.52 -6.19
C ALA A 178 10.19 13.35 -6.55
N THR A 179 11.03 13.04 -5.57
CA THR A 179 12.46 12.74 -5.75
C THR A 179 12.65 11.52 -6.67
N GLU A 180 11.94 10.42 -6.42
CA GLU A 180 12.05 9.20 -7.26
C GLU A 180 11.57 9.45 -8.69
N LEU A 181 10.55 10.28 -8.88
CA LEU A 181 9.99 10.58 -10.20
C LEU A 181 10.75 11.71 -10.92
N GLY A 182 11.69 12.41 -10.25
CA GLY A 182 12.40 13.55 -10.81
C GLY A 182 11.50 14.75 -11.11
N VAL A 183 10.47 14.99 -10.29
CA VAL A 183 9.52 16.09 -10.43
C VAL A 183 9.55 17.01 -9.22
N ALA A 184 9.00 18.22 -9.35
CA ALA A 184 8.84 19.10 -8.20
C ALA A 184 7.82 18.53 -7.20
N ALA A 185 8.13 18.58 -5.91
CA ALA A 185 7.20 18.18 -4.86
C ALA A 185 6.06 19.19 -4.76
N ALA A 186 4.83 18.69 -4.63
CA ALA A 186 3.67 19.51 -4.33
C ALA A 186 3.57 19.78 -2.81
N SER A 187 2.91 20.87 -2.42
CA SER A 187 2.55 21.09 -1.02
C SER A 187 1.32 20.27 -0.65
N VAL A 188 1.39 19.54 0.46
CA VAL A 188 0.26 18.76 0.96
C VAL A 188 -0.95 19.61 1.37
N ASP A 189 -0.73 20.87 1.74
CA ASP A 189 -1.82 21.81 2.05
C ASP A 189 -2.75 22.05 0.87
N GLN A 190 -2.26 21.84 -0.36
CA GLN A 190 -3.05 21.94 -1.58
C GLN A 190 -3.76 20.61 -1.93
N MET A 191 -3.37 19.52 -1.33
CA MET A 191 -3.87 18.17 -1.63
C MET A 191 -4.86 17.66 -0.60
N TYR A 192 -4.70 18.04 0.65
CA TYR A 192 -5.51 17.54 1.76
C TYR A 192 -6.38 18.65 2.36
N GLN A 193 -7.63 18.29 2.64
CA GLN A 193 -8.58 19.17 3.36
C GLN A 193 -8.76 18.61 4.77
N PRO A 194 -8.11 19.18 5.78
CA PRO A 194 -8.10 18.61 7.13
C PRO A 194 -9.42 18.74 7.91
N ALA A 195 -10.40 19.44 7.36
CA ALA A 195 -11.63 19.80 8.08
C ALA A 195 -12.89 19.67 7.20
N LEU A 196 -13.20 18.47 6.78
CA LEU A 196 -14.56 18.16 6.33
C LEU A 196 -15.37 17.52 7.45
#